data_29366a2a4bb62b51ff3fefbae76450f1
#
_entry.id   29366a2a4bb62b51ff3fefbae76450f1
#
_cell.length_a   1.000
_cell.length_b   1.000
_cell.length_c   1.000
_cell.angle_alpha   90.00
_cell.angle_beta   90.00
_cell.angle_gamma   90.00
#
_symmetry.space_group_name_H-M   'P 1'
#
loop_
_entity.id
_entity.type
_entity.pdbx_description
1 polymer ?
#
loop_
_entity_poly.entity_id
_entity_poly.type
_entity_poly.pdbx_seq_one_letter_code
_entity_poly.pdbx_strand_id
1 'polypeptide(L)'
;MKYFEFTFTTRPATEAVQDVLSAVLAEIGFDSFVHTDELDRPAEAHCENPEQPRFAEKDEVDHFQCYIQQSLYDEAALREALEAFPLPGVEISYEMVEAEDKDWNEEWEKNYFKPLVVDGRCVIASTFHEDVPEAEYRITINPQMSFGTGHHATTSQMISRLLTDDITGKEVLDMGCGTSILAILARMRGAAHCLGIDVDEWCVKNSRENIQLNHLDGIDVELGNAELLVDKGPFDLVIANINLGILINDLKHYVACMKPGAFIYMSGFYDTDVPQLLAEAEAQGLQLVDERVLDGWACIKLQKP
;
A
#
# COMPACT_ATOMS: atom_id res chain seq x y z
N MET A 1 -23.03 -0.27 -10.03
CA MET A 1 -22.84 0.55 -11.26
C MET A 1 -22.53 -0.39 -12.39
N LYS A 2 -22.99 -0.11 -13.62
CA LYS A 2 -22.69 -1.00 -14.75
C LYS A 2 -21.46 -0.50 -15.49
N TYR A 3 -20.57 -1.42 -15.88
CA TYR A 3 -19.34 -1.16 -16.60
C TYR A 3 -19.32 -1.89 -17.93
N PHE A 4 -18.52 -1.37 -18.86
CA PHE A 4 -18.01 -2.10 -20.00
C PHE A 4 -16.57 -2.51 -19.70
N GLU A 5 -16.24 -3.75 -20.01
CA GLU A 5 -14.87 -4.30 -20.00
C GLU A 5 -14.34 -4.29 -21.42
N PHE A 6 -13.14 -3.74 -21.59
CA PHE A 6 -12.42 -3.71 -22.84
C PHE A 6 -11.14 -4.52 -22.73
N THR A 7 -10.90 -5.39 -23.70
CA THR A 7 -9.62 -6.08 -23.86
C THR A 7 -8.95 -5.53 -25.10
N PHE A 8 -7.93 -4.71 -24.91
CA PHE A 8 -7.12 -4.15 -26.00
C PHE A 8 -5.99 -5.10 -26.37
N THR A 9 -5.72 -5.18 -27.67
CA THR A 9 -4.60 -5.91 -28.25
C THR A 9 -3.74 -4.92 -29.02
N THR A 10 -2.44 -4.85 -28.71
CA THR A 10 -1.49 -3.93 -29.35
C THR A 10 -0.41 -4.68 -30.13
N ARG A 11 0.05 -4.10 -31.23
CA ARG A 11 1.21 -4.53 -32.00
C ARG A 11 2.06 -3.32 -32.39
N PRO A 12 3.35 -3.21 -31.96
CA PRO A 12 4.05 -4.15 -31.09
C PRO A 12 3.51 -4.12 -29.64
N ALA A 13 3.61 -5.26 -28.96
CA ALA A 13 3.29 -5.39 -27.53
C ALA A 13 4.51 -4.95 -26.73
N THR A 14 4.54 -3.68 -26.28
CA THR A 14 5.63 -3.15 -25.47
C THR A 14 5.06 -2.35 -24.28
N GLU A 15 5.74 -2.36 -23.17
CA GLU A 15 5.37 -1.60 -21.97
C GLU A 15 5.12 -0.12 -22.28
N ALA A 16 5.98 0.50 -23.11
CA ALA A 16 5.81 1.89 -23.52
C ALA A 16 4.52 2.14 -24.33
N VAL A 17 4.05 1.17 -25.14
CA VAL A 17 2.77 1.28 -25.87
C VAL A 17 1.61 1.18 -24.89
N GLN A 18 1.70 0.28 -23.91
CA GLN A 18 0.67 0.10 -22.90
C GLN A 18 0.54 1.32 -21.97
N ASP A 19 1.67 1.89 -21.53
CA ASP A 19 1.69 3.11 -20.71
C ASP A 19 1.01 4.28 -21.43
N VAL A 20 1.34 4.47 -22.72
CA VAL A 20 0.73 5.53 -23.51
C VAL A 20 -0.74 5.26 -23.77
N LEU A 21 -1.12 4.00 -24.03
CA LEU A 21 -2.52 3.62 -24.24
C LEU A 21 -3.33 3.85 -22.96
N SER A 22 -2.82 3.46 -21.78
CA SER A 22 -3.46 3.70 -20.50
C SER A 22 -3.70 5.20 -20.26
N ALA A 23 -2.71 6.04 -20.55
CA ALA A 23 -2.84 7.48 -20.40
C ALA A 23 -3.92 8.06 -21.32
N VAL A 24 -3.94 7.66 -22.59
CA VAL A 24 -4.93 8.11 -23.59
C VAL A 24 -6.34 7.68 -23.20
N LEU A 25 -6.51 6.43 -22.73
CA LEU A 25 -7.80 5.89 -22.31
C LEU A 25 -8.29 6.56 -21.01
N ALA A 26 -7.40 6.85 -20.07
CA ALA A 26 -7.75 7.54 -18.83
C ALA A 26 -8.32 8.95 -19.09
N GLU A 27 -7.83 9.67 -20.10
CA GLU A 27 -8.33 11.00 -20.48
C GLU A 27 -9.81 10.97 -20.94
N ILE A 28 -10.27 9.84 -21.48
CA ILE A 28 -11.66 9.66 -21.93
C ILE A 28 -12.53 8.87 -20.95
N GLY A 29 -12.06 8.69 -19.71
CA GLY A 29 -12.85 8.18 -18.60
C GLY A 29 -12.74 6.68 -18.34
N PHE A 30 -11.76 5.99 -18.93
CA PHE A 30 -11.44 4.62 -18.53
C PHE A 30 -10.70 4.63 -17.20
N ASP A 31 -11.02 3.65 -16.36
CA ASP A 31 -10.37 3.38 -15.08
C ASP A 31 -9.96 1.90 -14.97
N SER A 32 -9.26 1.53 -13.90
CA SER A 32 -8.94 0.14 -13.58
C SER A 32 -8.24 -0.61 -14.72
N PHE A 33 -6.96 -0.34 -14.91
CA PHE A 33 -6.12 -0.96 -15.94
C PHE A 33 -5.42 -2.21 -15.40
N VAL A 34 -5.56 -3.37 -16.10
CA VAL A 34 -4.99 -4.67 -15.71
C VAL A 34 -4.16 -5.24 -16.85
N HIS A 35 -2.90 -5.56 -16.56
CA HIS A 35 -2.02 -6.27 -17.49
C HIS A 35 -2.21 -7.78 -17.34
N THR A 36 -2.40 -8.49 -18.44
CA THR A 36 -2.70 -9.94 -18.44
C THR A 36 -1.53 -10.81 -17.96
N ASP A 37 -0.31 -10.30 -17.95
CA ASP A 37 0.86 -11.01 -17.40
C ASP A 37 0.74 -11.30 -15.89
N GLU A 38 -0.13 -10.60 -15.18
CA GLU A 38 -0.40 -10.84 -13.75
C GLU A 38 -1.45 -11.93 -13.51
N LEU A 39 -2.31 -12.22 -14.50
CA LEU A 39 -3.42 -13.17 -14.36
C LEU A 39 -3.02 -14.64 -14.62
N ASP A 40 -1.96 -14.89 -15.40
CA ASP A 40 -1.57 -16.24 -15.86
C ASP A 40 -0.29 -16.81 -15.23
N ARG A 41 0.32 -16.16 -14.23
CA ARG A 41 1.49 -16.72 -13.52
C ARG A 41 1.06 -17.59 -12.35
N PRO A 42 1.24 -18.92 -12.43
CA PRO A 42 1.17 -19.74 -11.23
C PRO A 42 2.29 -19.31 -10.25
N ALA A 43 1.95 -19.26 -8.96
CA ALA A 43 2.79 -18.76 -7.86
C ALA A 43 4.15 -19.49 -7.65
N GLU A 44 4.60 -20.35 -8.58
CA GLU A 44 5.80 -21.18 -8.47
C GLU A 44 6.98 -20.80 -9.38
N ALA A 45 6.92 -19.70 -10.13
CA ALA A 45 7.98 -19.31 -11.07
C ALA A 45 8.99 -18.32 -10.46
N HIS A 46 9.43 -18.53 -9.24
CA HIS A 46 10.62 -17.89 -8.70
C HIS A 46 11.79 -18.87 -8.74
N CYS A 47 12.49 -18.92 -9.89
CA CYS A 47 13.90 -19.33 -10.05
C CYS A 47 14.27 -19.38 -11.53
N GLU A 48 14.55 -18.24 -12.15
CA GLU A 48 15.38 -18.20 -13.35
C GLU A 48 16.32 -16.99 -13.35
N ASN A 49 17.54 -17.27 -13.68
CA ASN A 49 18.80 -16.59 -13.73
C ASN A 49 18.73 -15.10 -14.19
N PRO A 50 19.28 -14.11 -13.41
CA PRO A 50 19.20 -12.67 -13.71
C PRO A 50 20.12 -12.17 -14.84
N GLU A 51 20.83 -13.01 -15.57
CA GLU A 51 21.87 -12.58 -16.52
C GLU A 51 21.51 -12.58 -18.01
N GLN A 52 20.25 -12.73 -18.39
CA GLN A 52 19.88 -12.60 -19.80
C GLN A 52 18.86 -11.48 -20.01
N PRO A 53 19.22 -10.39 -20.75
CA PRO A 53 18.22 -9.44 -21.20
C PRO A 53 17.27 -10.13 -22.20
N ARG A 54 16.01 -10.29 -21.84
CA ARG A 54 14.96 -10.73 -22.78
C ARG A 54 14.73 -9.62 -23.81
N PHE A 55 15.23 -9.82 -25.01
CA PHE A 55 14.70 -9.10 -26.16
C PHE A 55 13.37 -9.79 -26.52
N ALA A 56 12.25 -9.08 -26.32
CA ALA A 56 10.93 -9.53 -26.75
C ALA A 56 10.99 -9.83 -28.26
N GLU A 57 10.55 -11.01 -28.68
CA GLU A 57 10.38 -11.34 -30.08
C GLU A 57 9.25 -10.47 -30.65
N LYS A 58 9.42 -9.99 -31.88
CA LYS A 58 8.59 -8.99 -32.57
C LYS A 58 7.12 -9.37 -32.80
N ASP A 59 6.66 -10.52 -32.33
CA ASP A 59 5.33 -11.10 -32.59
C ASP A 59 4.54 -11.47 -31.32
N GLU A 60 4.97 -11.04 -30.14
CA GLU A 60 4.16 -11.23 -28.93
C GLU A 60 2.92 -10.34 -28.95
N VAL A 61 1.76 -10.98 -28.81
CA VAL A 61 0.46 -10.33 -28.67
C VAL A 61 0.20 -10.21 -27.18
N ASP A 62 0.08 -8.99 -26.68
CA ASP A 62 -0.26 -8.75 -25.30
C ASP A 62 -1.70 -8.23 -25.19
N HIS A 63 -2.39 -8.66 -24.15
CA HIS A 63 -3.76 -8.27 -23.86
C HIS A 63 -3.77 -7.32 -22.66
N PHE A 64 -4.40 -6.19 -22.82
CA PHE A 64 -4.52 -5.14 -21.85
C PHE A 64 -6.00 -4.91 -21.55
N GLN A 65 -6.41 -5.12 -20.30
CA GLN A 65 -7.80 -4.97 -19.88
C GLN A 65 -8.01 -3.63 -19.18
N CYS A 66 -9.14 -2.98 -19.45
CA CYS A 66 -9.56 -1.80 -18.74
C CYS A 66 -11.08 -1.68 -18.73
N TYR A 67 -11.58 -0.79 -17.88
CA TYR A 67 -13.01 -0.66 -17.60
C TYR A 67 -13.45 0.78 -17.76
N ILE A 68 -14.73 0.97 -18.15
CA ILE A 68 -15.38 2.28 -18.18
C ILE A 68 -16.82 2.16 -17.73
N GLN A 69 -17.30 3.11 -16.94
CA GLN A 69 -18.72 3.16 -16.58
C GLN A 69 -19.57 3.35 -17.83
N GLN A 70 -20.65 2.58 -17.96
CA GLN A 70 -21.55 2.68 -19.11
C GLN A 70 -22.09 4.10 -19.33
N SER A 71 -22.27 4.87 -18.25
CA SER A 71 -22.73 6.25 -18.30
C SER A 71 -21.68 7.25 -18.82
N LEU A 72 -20.39 6.87 -18.82
CA LEU A 72 -19.27 7.69 -19.29
C LEU A 72 -18.76 7.26 -20.67
N TYR A 73 -19.19 6.09 -21.15
CA TYR A 73 -18.71 5.55 -22.41
C TYR A 73 -19.25 6.35 -23.61
N ASP A 74 -18.33 6.84 -24.42
CA ASP A 74 -18.59 7.51 -25.71
C ASP A 74 -17.74 6.83 -26.80
N GLU A 75 -18.43 6.11 -27.70
CA GLU A 75 -17.79 5.40 -28.83
C GLU A 75 -17.05 6.36 -29.77
N ALA A 76 -17.56 7.58 -29.96
CA ALA A 76 -16.93 8.56 -30.82
C ALA A 76 -15.62 9.09 -30.20
N ALA A 77 -15.62 9.35 -28.89
CA ALA A 77 -14.42 9.76 -28.15
C ALA A 77 -13.34 8.65 -28.16
N LEU A 78 -13.72 7.39 -27.97
CA LEU A 78 -12.78 6.26 -28.06
C LEU A 78 -12.17 6.16 -29.46
N ARG A 79 -12.98 6.25 -30.51
CA ARG A 79 -12.47 6.19 -31.89
C ARG A 79 -11.52 7.34 -32.19
N GLU A 80 -11.85 8.56 -31.81
CA GLU A 80 -11.00 9.74 -31.99
C GLU A 80 -9.66 9.58 -31.25
N ALA A 81 -9.70 9.10 -30.01
CA ALA A 81 -8.51 8.86 -29.19
C ALA A 81 -7.57 7.81 -29.81
N LEU A 82 -8.12 6.72 -30.37
CA LEU A 82 -7.33 5.68 -31.02
C LEU A 82 -6.79 6.13 -32.38
N GLU A 83 -7.55 6.92 -33.17
CA GLU A 83 -7.09 7.51 -34.44
C GLU A 83 -5.97 8.55 -34.21
N ALA A 84 -6.01 9.28 -33.10
CA ALA A 84 -5.01 10.27 -32.70
C ALA A 84 -3.86 9.68 -31.88
N PHE A 85 -3.75 8.34 -31.77
CA PHE A 85 -2.75 7.69 -30.93
C PHE A 85 -1.33 8.17 -31.24
N PRO A 86 -0.55 8.66 -30.24
CA PRO A 86 0.66 9.42 -30.49
C PRO A 86 1.86 8.60 -31.00
N LEU A 87 1.81 7.26 -30.90
CA LEU A 87 2.91 6.41 -31.34
C LEU A 87 2.66 5.88 -32.76
N PRO A 88 3.50 6.23 -33.76
CA PRO A 88 3.31 5.79 -35.14
C PRO A 88 3.62 4.29 -35.30
N GLY A 89 2.83 3.61 -36.14
CA GLY A 89 3.06 2.21 -36.51
C GLY A 89 2.57 1.21 -35.46
N VAL A 90 1.77 1.64 -34.50
CA VAL A 90 1.08 0.77 -33.53
C VAL A 90 -0.29 0.41 -34.10
N GLU A 91 -0.56 -0.88 -34.19
CA GLU A 91 -1.90 -1.40 -34.48
C GLU A 91 -2.62 -1.69 -33.18
N ILE A 92 -3.83 -1.13 -33.00
CA ILE A 92 -4.64 -1.32 -31.80
C ILE A 92 -5.99 -1.91 -32.22
N SER A 93 -6.37 -3.01 -31.60
CA SER A 93 -7.72 -3.59 -31.72
C SER A 93 -8.28 -3.84 -30.32
N TYR A 94 -9.60 -3.93 -30.21
CA TYR A 94 -10.22 -4.20 -28.91
C TYR A 94 -11.47 -5.06 -29.06
N GLU A 95 -11.79 -5.78 -27.99
CA GLU A 95 -13.05 -6.44 -27.75
C GLU A 95 -13.74 -5.74 -26.58
N MET A 96 -15.07 -5.57 -26.65
CA MET A 96 -15.88 -4.97 -25.60
C MET A 96 -16.97 -5.95 -25.17
N VAL A 97 -17.10 -6.15 -23.88
CA VAL A 97 -18.20 -6.91 -23.28
C VAL A 97 -18.91 -6.08 -22.22
N GLU A 98 -20.21 -6.31 -22.01
CA GLU A 98 -20.83 -5.80 -20.80
C GLU A 98 -20.23 -6.54 -19.61
N ALA A 99 -19.52 -5.83 -18.74
CA ALA A 99 -19.05 -6.42 -17.51
C ALA A 99 -20.27 -6.89 -16.70
N GLU A 100 -20.28 -8.15 -16.28
CA GLU A 100 -21.28 -8.62 -15.34
C GLU A 100 -21.28 -7.69 -14.12
N ASP A 101 -22.46 -7.48 -13.54
CA ASP A 101 -22.62 -6.65 -12.31
C ASP A 101 -22.00 -7.44 -11.13
N LYS A 102 -20.70 -7.70 -11.23
CA LYS A 102 -19.90 -8.32 -10.19
C LYS A 102 -19.42 -7.21 -9.27
N ASP A 103 -19.55 -7.43 -7.98
CA ASP A 103 -18.83 -6.64 -6.99
C ASP A 103 -17.34 -7.03 -7.09
N TRP A 104 -16.62 -6.32 -7.97
CA TRP A 104 -15.18 -6.54 -8.21
C TRP A 104 -14.36 -6.40 -6.94
N ASN A 105 -14.82 -5.58 -5.99
CA ASN A 105 -14.20 -5.49 -4.69
C ASN A 105 -14.34 -6.82 -3.94
N GLU A 106 -15.52 -7.43 -3.94
CA GLU A 106 -15.77 -8.72 -3.28
C GLU A 106 -14.97 -9.86 -3.94
N GLU A 107 -14.84 -9.87 -5.27
CA GLU A 107 -14.07 -10.90 -5.99
C GLU A 107 -12.56 -10.69 -5.82
N TRP A 108 -12.08 -9.44 -5.88
CA TRP A 108 -10.71 -9.07 -5.57
C TRP A 108 -10.36 -9.42 -4.11
N GLU A 109 -11.21 -9.05 -3.17
CA GLU A 109 -11.05 -9.35 -1.75
C GLU A 109 -10.95 -10.86 -1.50
N LYS A 110 -11.79 -11.69 -2.14
CA LYS A 110 -11.76 -13.15 -1.99
C LYS A 110 -10.55 -13.82 -2.63
N ASN A 111 -10.06 -13.31 -3.74
CA ASN A 111 -9.01 -13.96 -4.52
C ASN A 111 -7.60 -13.47 -4.18
N TYR A 112 -7.44 -12.20 -3.82
CA TYR A 112 -6.14 -11.55 -3.63
C TYR A 112 -5.79 -11.29 -2.17
N PHE A 113 -6.76 -11.12 -1.28
CA PHE A 113 -6.51 -10.92 0.13
C PHE A 113 -6.61 -12.28 0.87
N LYS A 114 -5.48 -12.99 1.00
CA LYS A 114 -5.41 -14.21 1.83
C LYS A 114 -5.01 -13.83 3.25
N PRO A 115 -5.43 -14.64 4.28
CA PRO A 115 -4.92 -14.43 5.63
C PRO A 115 -3.39 -14.46 5.66
N LEU A 116 -2.79 -13.41 6.18
CA LEU A 116 -1.34 -13.26 6.31
C LEU A 116 -0.90 -13.56 7.74
N VAL A 117 0.09 -14.42 7.89
CA VAL A 117 0.70 -14.70 9.20
C VAL A 117 2.10 -14.09 9.25
N VAL A 118 2.33 -13.17 10.19
CA VAL A 118 3.64 -12.55 10.44
C VAL A 118 4.27 -13.17 11.68
N ASP A 119 5.52 -13.62 11.55
CA ASP A 119 6.34 -14.26 12.59
C ASP A 119 5.66 -15.42 13.34
N GLY A 120 4.63 -16.05 12.75
CA GLY A 120 3.83 -17.08 13.40
C GLY A 120 3.03 -16.58 14.62
N ARG A 121 2.97 -15.27 14.86
CA ARG A 121 2.39 -14.66 16.06
C ARG A 121 1.22 -13.72 15.77
N CYS A 122 1.20 -13.07 14.64
CA CYS A 122 0.13 -12.16 14.25
C CYS A 122 -0.50 -12.62 12.95
N VAL A 123 -1.82 -12.82 12.93
CA VAL A 123 -2.59 -13.09 11.72
C VAL A 123 -3.42 -11.87 11.36
N ILE A 124 -3.36 -11.50 10.09
CA ILE A 124 -4.20 -10.45 9.51
C ILE A 124 -5.19 -11.13 8.58
N ALA A 125 -6.46 -10.87 8.76
CA ALA A 125 -7.53 -11.47 7.96
C ALA A 125 -8.66 -10.46 7.75
N SER A 126 -9.51 -10.71 6.76
CA SER A 126 -10.76 -9.98 6.58
C SER A 126 -11.94 -10.72 7.23
N THR A 127 -13.07 -10.02 7.35
CA THR A 127 -14.31 -10.58 7.90
C THR A 127 -14.91 -11.71 7.07
N PHE A 128 -14.56 -11.80 5.78
CA PHE A 128 -15.04 -12.84 4.86
C PHE A 128 -14.21 -14.14 4.88
N HIS A 129 -13.06 -14.17 5.60
CA HIS A 129 -12.27 -15.39 5.70
C HIS A 129 -12.87 -16.35 6.72
N GLU A 130 -13.18 -17.58 6.26
CA GLU A 130 -13.69 -18.65 7.12
C GLU A 130 -12.55 -19.44 7.79
N ASP A 131 -11.48 -19.72 7.04
CA ASP A 131 -10.32 -20.50 7.51
C ASP A 131 -9.15 -19.55 7.85
N VAL A 132 -9.17 -18.98 9.06
CA VAL A 132 -8.10 -18.09 9.53
C VAL A 132 -7.19 -18.87 10.48
N PRO A 133 -5.86 -18.93 10.23
CA PRO A 133 -4.90 -19.57 11.12
C PRO A 133 -4.97 -19.01 12.55
N GLU A 134 -4.77 -19.88 13.55
CA GLU A 134 -4.64 -19.43 14.95
C GLU A 134 -3.31 -18.69 15.14
N ALA A 135 -3.34 -17.58 15.87
CA ALA A 135 -2.17 -16.79 16.23
C ALA A 135 -2.37 -16.08 17.58
N GLU A 136 -1.27 -15.60 18.20
CA GLU A 136 -1.32 -14.85 19.46
C GLU A 136 -2.13 -13.55 19.31
N TYR A 137 -1.99 -12.87 18.17
CA TYR A 137 -2.76 -11.68 17.80
C TYR A 137 -3.52 -11.94 16.51
N ARG A 138 -4.81 -11.65 16.51
CA ARG A 138 -5.64 -11.68 15.31
C ARG A 138 -6.15 -10.29 15.03
N ILE A 139 -5.78 -9.74 13.87
CA ILE A 139 -6.25 -8.46 13.39
C ILE A 139 -7.25 -8.71 12.27
N THR A 140 -8.45 -8.19 12.41
CA THR A 140 -9.49 -8.23 11.40
C THR A 140 -9.56 -6.87 10.71
N ILE A 141 -9.41 -6.84 9.40
CA ILE A 141 -9.53 -5.61 8.62
C ILE A 141 -10.55 -5.77 7.50
N ASN A 142 -11.17 -4.66 7.15
CA ASN A 142 -11.83 -4.48 5.86
C ASN A 142 -10.80 -3.80 4.95
N PRO A 143 -10.19 -4.51 3.98
CA PRO A 143 -9.02 -3.99 3.25
C PRO A 143 -9.35 -2.76 2.39
N GLN A 144 -10.56 -2.63 1.86
CA GLN A 144 -10.97 -1.56 0.95
C GLN A 144 -9.80 -1.07 0.06
N MET A 145 -9.85 0.13 -0.49
CA MET A 145 -8.76 0.71 -1.30
C MET A 145 -7.66 1.39 -0.47
N SER A 146 -7.64 1.18 0.87
CA SER A 146 -6.65 1.78 1.77
C SER A 146 -5.36 0.97 1.80
N PHE A 147 -4.20 1.64 1.84
CA PHE A 147 -2.90 0.98 2.05
C PHE A 147 -2.80 0.38 3.46
N GLY A 148 -2.01 -0.69 3.62
CA GLY A 148 -1.76 -1.31 4.91
C GLY A 148 -2.52 -2.61 5.15
N THR A 149 -2.71 -3.43 4.12
CA THR A 149 -3.28 -4.78 4.27
C THR A 149 -2.36 -5.78 4.97
N GLY A 150 -1.10 -5.40 5.20
CA GLY A 150 -0.08 -6.27 5.81
C GLY A 150 0.79 -7.03 4.81
N HIS A 151 0.33 -7.25 3.59
CA HIS A 151 1.04 -8.07 2.58
C HIS A 151 2.30 -7.40 2.04
N HIS A 152 2.40 -6.08 2.08
CA HIS A 152 3.59 -5.37 1.64
C HIS A 152 4.74 -5.58 2.65
N ALA A 153 5.97 -5.78 2.14
CA ALA A 153 7.16 -6.04 2.93
C ALA A 153 7.39 -5.01 4.06
N THR A 154 7.10 -3.73 3.79
CA THR A 154 7.22 -2.64 4.77
C THR A 154 6.28 -2.82 5.95
N THR A 155 5.02 -3.18 5.72
CA THR A 155 4.03 -3.39 6.77
C THR A 155 4.37 -4.63 7.59
N SER A 156 4.77 -5.74 6.93
CA SER A 156 5.21 -6.96 7.62
C SER A 156 6.41 -6.71 8.54
N GLN A 157 7.41 -5.93 8.10
CA GLN A 157 8.57 -5.57 8.93
C GLN A 157 8.17 -4.71 10.13
N MET A 158 7.25 -3.76 9.96
CA MET A 158 6.71 -2.94 11.06
C MET A 158 5.97 -3.80 12.10
N ILE A 159 5.12 -4.74 11.64
CA ILE A 159 4.43 -5.70 12.50
C ILE A 159 5.45 -6.54 13.28
N SER A 160 6.46 -7.08 12.60
CA SER A 160 7.54 -7.87 13.24
C SER A 160 8.26 -7.08 14.33
N ARG A 161 8.53 -5.79 14.13
CA ARG A 161 9.10 -4.92 15.19
C ARG A 161 8.13 -4.73 16.33
N LEU A 162 6.89 -4.41 16.05
CA LEU A 162 5.87 -4.28 17.08
C LEU A 162 5.70 -5.57 17.89
N LEU A 163 5.88 -6.76 17.30
CA LEU A 163 5.80 -8.05 17.99
C LEU A 163 7.00 -8.32 18.91
N THR A 164 8.16 -7.71 18.66
CA THR A 164 9.40 -7.97 19.42
C THR A 164 9.66 -6.96 20.52
N ASP A 165 9.31 -5.70 20.31
CA ASP A 165 9.61 -4.62 21.26
C ASP A 165 8.55 -4.53 22.38
N ASP A 166 8.92 -3.98 23.54
CA ASP A 166 7.97 -3.71 24.63
C ASP A 166 7.18 -2.44 24.32
N ILE A 167 5.88 -2.62 24.15
CA ILE A 167 4.91 -1.55 23.81
C ILE A 167 4.00 -1.22 25.00
N THR A 168 4.09 -1.99 26.07
CA THR A 168 3.17 -1.89 27.21
C THR A 168 3.19 -0.50 27.85
N GLY A 169 2.02 0.09 27.98
CA GLY A 169 1.82 1.40 28.61
C GLY A 169 2.33 2.60 27.80
N LYS A 170 2.73 2.42 26.54
CA LYS A 170 3.27 3.48 25.70
C LYS A 170 2.18 4.30 25.03
N GLU A 171 2.47 5.61 24.88
CA GLU A 171 1.76 6.52 23.97
C GLU A 171 2.36 6.38 22.59
N VAL A 172 1.55 6.00 21.59
CA VAL A 172 1.98 5.65 20.24
C VAL A 172 1.36 6.60 19.22
N LEU A 173 2.19 7.09 18.29
CA LEU A 173 1.75 7.82 17.10
C LEU A 173 1.94 6.93 15.87
N ASP A 174 0.92 6.84 15.01
CA ASP A 174 0.94 6.15 13.72
C ASP A 174 0.65 7.15 12.59
N MET A 175 1.72 7.59 11.89
CA MET A 175 1.64 8.58 10.82
C MET A 175 1.49 7.93 9.45
N GLY A 176 0.47 8.38 8.68
CA GLY A 176 0.03 7.70 7.49
C GLY A 176 -0.61 6.35 7.87
N CYS A 177 -1.57 6.39 8.79
CA CYS A 177 -2.05 5.17 9.46
C CYS A 177 -2.81 4.20 8.53
N GLY A 178 -3.30 4.65 7.36
CA GLY A 178 -3.98 3.84 6.36
C GLY A 178 -5.14 3.02 6.95
N THR A 179 -4.99 1.70 7.03
CA THR A 179 -5.95 0.79 7.68
C THR A 179 -5.90 0.81 9.20
N SER A 180 -4.96 1.52 9.81
CA SER A 180 -4.58 1.50 11.24
C SER A 180 -4.10 0.15 11.77
N ILE A 181 -3.65 -0.75 10.93
CA ILE A 181 -3.19 -2.09 11.33
C ILE A 181 -2.06 -2.04 12.37
N LEU A 182 -1.15 -1.05 12.27
CA LEU A 182 -0.02 -0.89 13.19
C LEU A 182 -0.48 -0.35 14.55
N ALA A 183 -1.35 0.64 14.55
CA ALA A 183 -1.98 1.15 15.79
C ALA A 183 -2.84 0.09 16.49
N ILE A 184 -3.59 -0.72 15.72
CA ILE A 184 -4.38 -1.85 16.23
C ILE A 184 -3.46 -2.86 16.91
N LEU A 185 -2.37 -3.28 16.27
CA LEU A 185 -1.41 -4.21 16.88
C LEU A 185 -0.75 -3.62 18.12
N ALA A 186 -0.32 -2.35 18.06
CA ALA A 186 0.28 -1.68 19.23
C ALA A 186 -0.68 -1.67 20.40
N ARG A 187 -1.96 -1.40 20.17
CA ARG A 187 -2.99 -1.42 21.21
C ARG A 187 -3.25 -2.81 21.77
N MET A 188 -3.33 -3.85 20.93
CA MET A 188 -3.42 -5.25 21.33
C MET A 188 -2.24 -5.68 22.20
N ARG A 189 -1.07 -5.12 21.95
CA ARG A 189 0.16 -5.35 22.71
C ARG A 189 0.31 -4.49 23.97
N GLY A 190 -0.75 -3.77 24.35
CA GLY A 190 -0.82 -3.06 25.62
C GLY A 190 -0.35 -1.62 25.58
N ALA A 191 -0.24 -0.98 24.41
CA ALA A 191 -0.07 0.46 24.35
C ALA A 191 -1.19 1.15 25.15
N ALA A 192 -0.86 2.20 25.90
CA ALA A 192 -1.85 2.93 26.69
C ALA A 192 -2.86 3.65 25.79
N HIS A 193 -2.34 4.31 24.77
CA HIS A 193 -3.11 5.03 23.78
C HIS A 193 -2.37 5.07 22.44
N CYS A 194 -3.12 5.09 21.35
CA CYS A 194 -2.61 5.27 19.99
C CYS A 194 -3.31 6.44 19.31
N LEU A 195 -2.56 7.28 18.61
CA LEU A 195 -3.09 8.31 17.72
C LEU A 195 -2.69 7.95 16.28
N GLY A 196 -3.66 7.69 15.42
CA GLY A 196 -3.46 7.58 13.98
C GLY A 196 -3.73 8.91 13.30
N ILE A 197 -2.88 9.29 12.33
CA ILE A 197 -3.11 10.48 11.48
C ILE A 197 -2.94 10.05 10.03
N ASP A 198 -3.89 10.45 9.17
CA ASP A 198 -3.80 10.25 7.73
C ASP A 198 -4.35 11.48 6.99
N VAL A 199 -3.81 11.77 5.81
CA VAL A 199 -4.24 12.89 4.97
C VAL A 199 -5.47 12.57 4.13
N ASP A 200 -5.82 11.28 4.00
CA ASP A 200 -6.93 10.79 3.21
C ASP A 200 -8.16 10.49 4.08
N GLU A 201 -9.28 11.15 3.77
CA GLU A 201 -10.55 10.92 4.46
C GLU A 201 -11.03 9.46 4.39
N TRP A 202 -10.75 8.76 3.28
CA TRP A 202 -11.10 7.34 3.12
C TRP A 202 -10.29 6.46 4.07
N CYS A 203 -8.99 6.74 4.19
CA CYS A 203 -8.13 6.06 5.15
C CYS A 203 -8.62 6.29 6.58
N VAL A 204 -8.94 7.51 6.95
CA VAL A 204 -9.47 7.85 8.29
C VAL A 204 -10.79 7.12 8.58
N LYS A 205 -11.69 7.06 7.61
CA LYS A 205 -12.96 6.32 7.73
C LYS A 205 -12.71 4.82 7.89
N ASN A 206 -11.90 4.24 7.01
CA ASN A 206 -11.56 2.82 7.01
C ASN A 206 -10.83 2.41 8.31
N SER A 207 -9.90 3.24 8.79
CA SER A 207 -9.24 3.06 10.09
C SER A 207 -10.25 2.91 11.23
N ARG A 208 -11.22 3.80 11.31
CA ARG A 208 -12.25 3.76 12.37
C ARG A 208 -13.10 2.51 12.29
N GLU A 209 -13.47 2.07 11.07
CA GLU A 209 -14.16 0.80 10.84
C GLU A 209 -13.33 -0.39 11.32
N ASN A 210 -12.04 -0.43 10.95
CA ASN A 210 -11.13 -1.51 11.35
C ASN A 210 -10.90 -1.55 12.88
N ILE A 211 -10.77 -0.40 13.55
CA ILE A 211 -10.68 -0.34 15.00
C ILE A 211 -11.94 -0.95 15.65
N GLN A 212 -13.14 -0.62 15.14
CA GLN A 212 -14.40 -1.19 15.63
C GLN A 212 -14.49 -2.69 15.39
N LEU A 213 -14.04 -3.20 14.22
CA LEU A 213 -13.99 -4.64 13.91
C LEU A 213 -13.13 -5.43 14.91
N ASN A 214 -12.09 -4.80 15.45
CA ASN A 214 -11.20 -5.41 16.45
C ASN A 214 -11.65 -5.17 17.91
N HIS A 215 -12.78 -4.50 18.12
CA HIS A 215 -13.34 -4.23 19.46
C HIS A 215 -12.34 -3.53 20.40
N LEU A 216 -11.56 -2.59 19.88
CA LEU A 216 -10.53 -1.88 20.64
C LEU A 216 -10.96 -0.46 20.98
N ASP A 217 -10.60 -0.05 22.20
CA ASP A 217 -10.66 1.32 22.68
C ASP A 217 -9.25 1.90 22.81
N GLY A 218 -9.11 3.23 22.90
CA GLY A 218 -7.83 3.90 23.11
C GLY A 218 -7.01 4.04 21.84
N ILE A 219 -7.68 4.08 20.69
CA ILE A 219 -7.12 4.48 19.40
C ILE A 219 -7.97 5.62 18.85
N ASP A 220 -7.39 6.80 18.71
CA ASP A 220 -8.00 7.94 18.04
C ASP A 220 -7.43 8.06 16.62
N VAL A 221 -8.27 8.52 15.67
CA VAL A 221 -7.84 8.74 14.28
C VAL A 221 -8.27 10.13 13.84
N GLU A 222 -7.30 10.93 13.35
CA GLU A 222 -7.49 12.30 12.89
C GLU A 222 -7.11 12.45 11.43
N LEU A 223 -7.86 13.30 10.71
CA LEU A 223 -7.55 13.69 9.35
C LEU A 223 -6.55 14.84 9.37
N GLY A 224 -5.40 14.69 8.71
CA GLY A 224 -4.39 15.74 8.60
C GLY A 224 -2.99 15.23 8.32
N ASN A 225 -2.02 16.12 8.46
CA ASN A 225 -0.60 15.88 8.24
C ASN A 225 0.22 16.13 9.52
N ALA A 226 1.55 16.11 9.41
CA ALA A 226 2.46 16.30 10.55
C ALA A 226 2.34 17.68 11.22
N GLU A 227 1.70 18.68 10.61
CA GLU A 227 1.46 19.99 11.22
C GLU A 227 0.52 19.90 12.44
N LEU A 228 -0.35 18.87 12.49
CA LEU A 228 -1.20 18.62 13.65
C LEU A 228 -0.41 18.28 14.91
N LEU A 229 0.84 17.86 14.78
CA LEU A 229 1.67 17.40 15.91
C LEU A 229 2.15 18.53 16.84
N VAL A 230 1.96 19.80 16.47
CA VAL A 230 2.41 20.96 17.27
C VAL A 230 1.90 20.90 18.71
N ASP A 231 0.66 20.44 18.91
CA ASP A 231 0.01 20.38 20.23
C ASP A 231 -0.28 18.93 20.67
N LYS A 232 0.39 17.94 20.05
CA LYS A 232 0.19 16.51 20.32
C LYS A 232 1.38 15.88 21.03
N GLY A 233 1.12 14.80 21.75
CA GLY A 233 2.17 14.05 22.45
C GLY A 233 2.39 14.54 23.89
N PRO A 234 3.56 14.29 24.50
CA PRO A 234 4.70 13.60 23.86
C PRO A 234 4.51 12.07 23.77
N PHE A 235 5.03 11.46 22.69
CA PHE A 235 4.91 10.03 22.41
C PHE A 235 6.14 9.23 22.83
N ASP A 236 5.93 7.97 23.23
CA ASP A 236 6.98 6.99 23.53
C ASP A 236 7.45 6.25 22.28
N LEU A 237 6.56 6.14 21.29
CA LEU A 237 6.83 5.49 20.00
C LEU A 237 6.13 6.26 18.88
N VAL A 238 6.87 6.56 17.83
CA VAL A 238 6.34 7.04 16.55
C VAL A 238 6.52 5.94 15.52
N ILE A 239 5.49 5.69 14.73
CA ILE A 239 5.49 4.76 13.60
C ILE A 239 5.18 5.57 12.35
N ALA A 240 5.98 5.42 11.29
CA ALA A 240 5.75 6.08 10.02
C ALA A 240 6.12 5.13 8.87
N ASN A 241 5.11 4.56 8.22
CA ASN A 241 5.27 3.67 7.07
C ASN A 241 4.79 4.38 5.80
N ILE A 242 5.56 5.37 5.36
CA ILE A 242 5.24 6.29 4.28
C ILE A 242 6.48 6.57 3.41
N ASN A 243 6.31 7.20 2.24
CA ASN A 243 7.42 7.42 1.33
C ASN A 243 8.53 8.31 1.91
N LEU A 244 9.77 8.10 1.43
CA LEU A 244 10.99 8.80 1.87
C LEU A 244 10.85 10.33 1.89
N GLY A 245 10.28 10.91 0.82
CA GLY A 245 10.19 12.36 0.69
C GLY A 245 9.37 12.99 1.81
N ILE A 246 8.27 12.36 2.21
CA ILE A 246 7.44 12.81 3.34
C ILE A 246 8.19 12.57 4.65
N LEU A 247 8.82 11.39 4.85
CA LEU A 247 9.59 11.11 6.06
C LEU A 247 10.65 12.18 6.34
N ILE A 248 11.43 12.54 5.34
CA ILE A 248 12.48 13.57 5.46
C ILE A 248 11.87 14.94 5.79
N ASN A 249 10.82 15.34 5.08
CA ASN A 249 10.19 16.64 5.23
C ASN A 249 9.56 16.82 6.63
N ASP A 250 8.96 15.75 7.16
CA ASP A 250 8.17 15.79 8.39
C ASP A 250 8.96 15.37 9.63
N LEU A 251 10.20 14.88 9.47
CA LEU A 251 11.02 14.34 10.56
C LEU A 251 11.16 15.28 11.76
N LYS A 252 11.32 16.60 11.51
CA LYS A 252 11.37 17.61 12.57
C LYS A 252 10.12 17.65 13.46
N HIS A 253 8.94 17.40 12.88
CA HIS A 253 7.68 17.36 13.63
C HIS A 253 7.59 16.10 14.49
N TYR A 254 8.06 14.95 13.95
CA TYR A 254 8.13 13.69 14.70
C TYR A 254 9.06 13.82 15.89
N VAL A 255 10.27 14.34 15.69
CA VAL A 255 11.24 14.54 16.77
C VAL A 255 10.70 15.50 17.83
N ALA A 256 10.00 16.57 17.44
CA ALA A 256 9.44 17.53 18.38
C ALA A 256 8.42 16.91 19.34
N CYS A 257 7.59 15.98 18.84
CA CYS A 257 6.53 15.32 19.65
C CYS A 257 6.98 14.04 20.35
N MET A 258 8.26 13.60 20.23
CA MET A 258 8.82 12.44 20.92
C MET A 258 9.33 12.80 22.31
N LYS A 259 9.14 11.89 23.29
CA LYS A 259 9.80 11.94 24.60
C LYS A 259 11.32 11.72 24.47
N PRO A 260 12.14 12.21 25.41
CA PRO A 260 13.51 11.71 25.57
C PRO A 260 13.48 10.18 25.80
N GLY A 261 14.36 9.44 25.12
CA GLY A 261 14.40 7.98 25.13
C GLY A 261 13.39 7.28 24.23
N ALA A 262 12.48 8.02 23.60
CA ALA A 262 11.48 7.45 22.68
C ALA A 262 12.09 6.89 21.40
N PHE A 263 11.34 6.00 20.75
CA PHE A 263 11.74 5.38 19.49
C PHE A 263 10.88 5.87 18.34
N ILE A 264 11.45 5.86 17.13
CA ILE A 264 10.71 6.00 15.90
C ILE A 264 11.04 4.83 14.97
N TYR A 265 10.00 4.21 14.38
CA TYR A 265 10.12 3.20 13.33
C TYR A 265 9.72 3.84 12.03
N MET A 266 10.58 3.75 11.02
CA MET A 266 10.33 4.28 9.68
C MET A 266 10.52 3.20 8.62
N SER A 267 9.61 3.13 7.67
CA SER A 267 9.64 2.27 6.50
C SER A 267 8.83 2.93 5.35
N GLY A 268 8.74 2.26 4.18
CA GLY A 268 8.11 2.83 2.98
C GLY A 268 9.15 3.41 2.01
N PHE A 269 10.40 2.96 2.11
CA PHE A 269 11.52 3.37 1.26
C PHE A 269 12.47 2.19 1.03
N TYR A 270 13.31 2.28 0.01
CA TYR A 270 14.25 1.23 -0.33
C TYR A 270 15.52 1.26 0.55
N ASP A 271 16.24 0.15 0.61
CA ASP A 271 17.52 0.04 1.31
C ASP A 271 18.58 1.05 0.80
N THR A 272 18.55 1.34 -0.50
CA THR A 272 19.40 2.37 -1.13
C THR A 272 19.17 3.78 -0.60
N ASP A 273 18.01 4.05 -0.01
CA ASP A 273 17.60 5.36 0.50
C ASP A 273 18.00 5.57 1.97
N VAL A 274 18.38 4.49 2.67
CA VAL A 274 18.75 4.51 4.09
C VAL A 274 19.82 5.56 4.42
N PRO A 275 20.94 5.71 3.66
CA PRO A 275 21.95 6.70 3.97
C PRO A 275 21.42 8.14 3.95
N GLN A 276 20.48 8.46 3.02
CA GLN A 276 19.90 9.79 2.93
C GLN A 276 19.01 10.10 4.15
N LEU A 277 18.17 9.14 4.54
CA LEU A 277 17.28 9.32 5.69
C LEU A 277 18.06 9.39 7.01
N LEU A 278 19.12 8.58 7.15
CA LEU A 278 19.98 8.59 8.35
C LEU A 278 20.72 9.91 8.51
N ALA A 279 21.24 10.50 7.43
CA ALA A 279 21.89 11.80 7.49
C ALA A 279 20.96 12.91 8.04
N GLU A 280 19.70 12.91 7.61
CA GLU A 280 18.71 13.85 8.11
C GLU A 280 18.31 13.54 9.57
N ALA A 281 18.15 12.27 9.90
CA ALA A 281 17.81 11.83 11.25
C ALA A 281 18.91 12.20 12.27
N GLU A 282 20.17 12.00 11.94
CA GLU A 282 21.32 12.41 12.75
C GLU A 282 21.36 13.94 12.93
N ALA A 283 21.07 14.71 11.89
CA ALA A 283 20.98 16.17 11.98
C ALA A 283 19.86 16.64 12.94
N GLN A 284 18.81 15.83 13.11
CA GLN A 284 17.73 16.03 14.10
C GLN A 284 18.05 15.43 15.48
N GLY A 285 19.23 14.83 15.66
CA GLY A 285 19.70 14.25 16.94
C GLY A 285 19.22 12.84 17.21
N LEU A 286 18.64 12.13 16.25
CA LEU A 286 18.27 10.73 16.37
C LEU A 286 19.47 9.81 16.21
N GLN A 287 19.45 8.65 16.84
CA GLN A 287 20.49 7.63 16.76
C GLN A 287 19.90 6.33 16.19
N LEU A 288 20.61 5.73 15.22
CA LEU A 288 20.22 4.43 14.67
C LEU A 288 20.40 3.34 15.74
N VAL A 289 19.37 2.54 15.94
CA VAL A 289 19.36 1.40 16.86
C VAL A 289 19.37 0.07 16.11
N ASP A 290 18.53 -0.05 15.07
CA ASP A 290 18.41 -1.29 14.29
C ASP A 290 17.90 -0.99 12.87
N GLU A 291 18.36 -1.78 11.92
CA GLU A 291 17.96 -1.73 10.51
C GLU A 291 17.60 -3.14 10.05
N ARG A 292 16.53 -3.27 9.27
CA ARG A 292 16.10 -4.51 8.62
C ARG A 292 15.77 -4.23 7.16
N VAL A 293 16.06 -5.21 6.32
CA VAL A 293 15.72 -5.15 4.89
C VAL A 293 14.97 -6.43 4.51
N LEU A 294 13.89 -6.28 3.78
CA LEU A 294 13.11 -7.38 3.22
C LEU A 294 12.67 -6.99 1.80
N ASP A 295 13.05 -7.80 0.82
CA ASP A 295 12.72 -7.58 -0.60
C ASP A 295 13.13 -6.18 -1.12
N GLY A 296 14.31 -5.68 -0.69
CA GLY A 296 14.82 -4.36 -1.03
C GLY A 296 14.18 -3.19 -0.25
N TRP A 297 13.15 -3.45 0.57
CA TRP A 297 12.51 -2.44 1.42
C TRP A 297 13.17 -2.38 2.79
N ALA A 298 13.51 -1.17 3.23
CA ALA A 298 14.11 -0.95 4.54
C ALA A 298 13.06 -0.64 5.62
N CYS A 299 13.39 -1.04 6.85
CA CYS A 299 12.71 -0.64 8.07
C CYS A 299 13.75 -0.31 9.14
N ILE A 300 13.84 0.96 9.52
CA ILE A 300 14.81 1.43 10.52
C ILE A 300 14.13 1.77 11.85
N LYS A 301 14.88 1.56 12.93
CA LYS A 301 14.52 1.96 14.28
C LYS A 301 15.54 2.98 14.77
N LEU A 302 15.09 4.17 15.10
CA LEU A 302 15.92 5.23 15.66
C LEU A 302 15.45 5.57 17.07
N GLN A 303 16.34 6.14 17.87
CA GLN A 303 16.07 6.61 19.22
C GLN A 303 16.35 8.10 19.34
N LYS A 304 15.47 8.80 20.02
CA LYS A 304 15.75 10.15 20.54
C LYS A 304 16.43 10.01 21.89
N PRO A 305 17.69 10.43 22.07
CA PRO A 305 18.44 10.34 23.32
C PRO A 305 17.75 11.05 24.50
#